data_a2572cd0cdd617bc9b30d55eeb80cac7
#
_entry.id   a2572cd0cdd617bc9b30d55eeb80cac7
#
_cell.length_a   1.000
_cell.length_b   1.000
_cell.length_c   1.000
_cell.angle_alpha   90.00
_cell.angle_beta   90.00
_cell.angle_gamma   90.00
#
_symmetry.space_group_name_H-M   'P 1'
#
loop_
_entity.id
_entity.type
_entity.pdbx_description
1 polymer ?
#
loop_
_entity_poly.entity_id
_entity_poly.type
_entity_poly.pdbx_seq_one_letter_code
_entity_poly.pdbx_strand_id
1 'polypeptide(L)'
;IKPPLALDRLPPLDEAHKAGQNAKSIFKLRFSAMATELLSLGIDFNCAPVLDIARATTHRFLRNRCYGMNKSDVIALGRVAYDALKSNGIFPIIKHMPGHGFASHDSHFELPVVKASKKELLANDFAVFRAFCDAEIAMSAHVLFEAIDPYSAASTSKKLMDIIRNDIKFSGLLISDDISMAALP
;
A
#
# COMPACT_ATOMS: atom_id res chain seq x y z
N ILE A 1 -0.69 -2.00 13.46
CA ILE A 1 -0.67 -1.10 14.64
C ILE A 1 -1.94 -0.28 14.57
N LYS A 2 -2.75 -0.31 15.62
CA LYS A 2 -3.91 0.58 15.71
C LYS A 2 -3.40 2.02 15.85
N PRO A 3 -3.99 2.97 15.12
CA PRO A 3 -3.62 4.38 15.31
C PRO A 3 -4.00 4.85 16.72
N PRO A 4 -3.46 5.98 17.15
CA PRO A 4 -3.83 6.62 18.41
C PRO A 4 -5.35 6.67 18.59
N LEU A 5 -5.83 6.53 19.81
CA LEU A 5 -7.25 6.37 20.17
C LEU A 5 -8.23 7.30 19.46
N ALA A 6 -7.80 8.51 19.07
CA ALA A 6 -8.64 9.48 18.36
C ALA A 6 -8.76 9.21 16.85
N LEU A 7 -7.79 8.52 16.22
CA LEU A 7 -7.72 8.30 14.77
C LEU A 7 -8.35 6.97 14.33
N ASP A 8 -8.70 6.11 15.28
CA ASP A 8 -9.27 4.77 15.02
C ASP A 8 -10.73 4.84 14.50
N ARG A 9 -11.39 5.98 14.68
CA ARG A 9 -12.82 6.13 14.39
C ARG A 9 -13.15 6.45 12.94
N LEU A 10 -12.15 6.80 12.14
CA LEU A 10 -12.35 7.17 10.75
C LEU A 10 -11.28 6.50 9.85
N PRO A 11 -11.65 5.47 9.08
CA PRO A 11 -10.75 4.85 8.13
C PRO A 11 -10.21 5.86 7.12
N PRO A 12 -8.96 5.71 6.63
CA PRO A 12 -8.33 6.67 5.71
C PRO A 12 -9.15 6.98 4.47
N LEU A 13 -9.82 6.00 3.86
CA LEU A 13 -10.67 6.21 2.69
C LEU A 13 -11.86 7.13 3.00
N ASP A 14 -12.55 6.88 4.12
CA ASP A 14 -13.68 7.69 4.55
C ASP A 14 -13.24 9.10 4.97
N GLU A 15 -12.07 9.20 5.62
CA GLU A 15 -11.46 10.46 6.01
C GLU A 15 -11.13 11.32 4.78
N ALA A 16 -10.47 10.73 3.77
CA ALA A 16 -10.16 11.40 2.51
C ALA A 16 -11.43 11.91 1.81
N HIS A 17 -12.47 11.07 1.76
CA HIS A 17 -13.73 11.42 1.13
C HIS A 17 -14.46 12.56 1.86
N LYS A 18 -14.56 12.50 3.18
CA LYS A 18 -15.21 13.52 4.01
C LYS A 18 -14.44 14.84 4.02
N ALA A 19 -13.11 14.78 3.99
CA ALA A 19 -12.25 15.95 4.02
C ALA A 19 -12.27 16.76 2.71
N GLY A 20 -12.59 16.14 1.58
CA GLY A 20 -12.62 16.80 0.29
C GLY A 20 -11.33 17.57 -0.01
N GLN A 21 -11.43 18.88 -0.23
CA GLN A 21 -10.29 19.74 -0.53
C GLN A 21 -9.25 19.81 0.61
N ASN A 22 -9.65 19.55 1.85
CA ASN A 22 -8.77 19.55 3.02
C ASN A 22 -8.05 18.20 3.26
N ALA A 23 -8.28 17.19 2.43
CA ALA A 23 -7.75 15.84 2.63
C ALA A 23 -6.24 15.82 2.83
N LYS A 24 -5.48 16.58 2.03
CA LYS A 24 -4.01 16.65 2.16
C LYS A 24 -3.58 17.18 3.53
N SER A 25 -4.20 18.24 4.02
CA SER A 25 -3.87 18.84 5.32
C SER A 25 -4.20 17.88 6.46
N ILE A 26 -5.35 17.23 6.40
CA ILE A 26 -5.77 16.23 7.40
C ILE A 26 -4.85 15.02 7.40
N PHE A 27 -4.48 14.49 6.23
CA PHE A 27 -3.52 13.40 6.11
C PHE A 27 -2.14 13.77 6.69
N LYS A 28 -1.66 14.98 6.40
CA LYS A 28 -0.41 15.48 6.99
C LYS A 28 -0.47 15.47 8.51
N LEU A 29 -1.52 16.03 9.10
CA LEU A 29 -1.71 16.04 10.56
C LEU A 29 -1.79 14.63 11.14
N ARG A 30 -2.59 13.75 10.51
CA ARG A 30 -2.74 12.36 10.93
C ARG A 30 -1.41 11.62 11.00
N PHE A 31 -0.63 11.66 9.91
CA PHE A 31 0.62 10.92 9.82
C PHE A 31 1.75 11.57 10.63
N SER A 32 1.73 12.89 10.82
CA SER A 32 2.65 13.56 11.75
C SER A 32 2.36 13.18 13.21
N ALA A 33 1.10 13.17 13.63
CA ALA A 33 0.71 12.72 14.97
C ALA A 33 1.08 11.25 15.21
N MET A 34 0.83 10.39 14.22
CA MET A 34 1.21 8.97 14.26
C MET A 34 2.72 8.81 14.40
N ALA A 35 3.52 9.58 13.65
CA ALA A 35 4.98 9.53 13.75
C ALA A 35 5.47 9.91 15.15
N THR A 36 4.93 11.00 15.73
CA THR A 36 5.27 11.44 17.07
C THR A 36 4.99 10.34 18.11
N GLU A 37 3.84 9.69 18.01
CA GLU A 37 3.47 8.61 18.94
C GLU A 37 4.37 7.39 18.78
N LEU A 38 4.66 6.94 17.55
CA LEU A 38 5.54 5.82 17.29
C LEU A 38 6.94 6.05 17.85
N LEU A 39 7.51 7.24 17.62
CA LEU A 39 8.83 7.60 18.16
C LEU A 39 8.84 7.63 19.69
N SER A 40 7.77 8.09 20.33
CA SER A 40 7.68 8.06 21.80
C SER A 40 7.70 6.65 22.40
N LEU A 41 7.38 5.64 21.57
CA LEU A 41 7.42 4.22 21.92
C LEU A 41 8.72 3.52 21.47
N GLY A 42 9.67 4.26 20.88
CA GLY A 42 10.92 3.70 20.35
C GLY A 42 10.73 2.93 19.04
N ILE A 43 9.68 3.25 18.24
CA ILE A 43 9.39 2.60 16.97
C ILE A 43 9.85 3.50 15.82
N ASP A 44 10.77 3.00 14.99
CA ASP A 44 11.40 3.75 13.89
C ASP A 44 10.75 3.49 12.51
N PHE A 45 9.95 2.42 12.36
CA PHE A 45 9.36 2.00 11.09
C PHE A 45 7.83 1.96 11.16
N ASN A 46 7.18 2.32 10.05
CA ASN A 46 5.73 2.17 9.91
C ASN A 46 5.37 1.56 8.56
N CYS A 47 4.61 0.46 8.55
CA CYS A 47 4.06 -0.17 7.35
C CYS A 47 2.91 0.68 6.75
N ALA A 48 3.21 1.91 6.41
CA ALA A 48 2.39 2.91 5.74
C ALA A 48 3.29 3.79 4.84
N PRO A 49 2.76 4.39 3.78
CA PRO A 49 1.37 4.43 3.31
C PRO A 49 0.89 3.14 2.61
N VAL A 50 -0.44 2.94 2.62
CA VAL A 50 -1.12 1.93 1.81
C VAL A 50 -1.42 2.55 0.45
N LEU A 51 -0.74 2.07 -0.59
CA LEU A 51 -0.81 2.61 -1.95
C LEU A 51 -1.73 1.80 -2.89
N ASP A 52 -2.55 0.94 -2.33
CA ASP A 52 -3.53 0.16 -3.08
C ASP A 52 -4.72 1.02 -3.47
N ILE A 53 -5.21 0.85 -4.72
CA ILE A 53 -6.39 1.55 -5.21
C ILE A 53 -7.65 0.82 -4.72
N ALA A 54 -8.49 1.47 -3.93
CA ALA A 54 -9.77 0.89 -3.52
C ALA A 54 -10.73 0.74 -4.71
N ARG A 55 -11.40 -0.39 -4.79
CA ARG A 55 -12.46 -0.69 -5.77
C ARG A 55 -13.70 -1.21 -5.06
N ALA A 56 -14.83 -1.26 -5.74
CA ALA A 56 -16.05 -1.84 -5.18
C ALA A 56 -15.84 -3.31 -4.77
N THR A 57 -15.00 -4.03 -5.52
CA THR A 57 -14.65 -5.44 -5.30
C THR A 57 -13.50 -5.67 -4.32
N THR A 58 -12.75 -4.61 -3.94
CA THR A 58 -11.65 -4.74 -2.98
C THR A 58 -12.18 -5.27 -1.65
N HIS A 59 -11.54 -6.31 -1.11
CA HIS A 59 -11.94 -6.88 0.17
C HIS A 59 -11.98 -5.82 1.28
N ARG A 60 -12.99 -5.89 2.13
CA ARG A 60 -13.29 -4.87 3.15
C ARG A 60 -12.10 -4.55 4.06
N PHE A 61 -11.34 -5.57 4.43
CA PHE A 61 -10.19 -5.40 5.32
C PHE A 61 -9.12 -4.45 4.73
N LEU A 62 -8.91 -4.49 3.40
CA LEU A 62 -7.96 -3.63 2.70
C LEU A 62 -8.60 -2.29 2.31
N ARG A 63 -9.84 -2.32 1.81
CA ARG A 63 -10.54 -1.15 1.26
C ARG A 63 -10.55 0.02 2.22
N ASN A 64 -10.85 -0.22 3.49
CA ASN A 64 -10.91 0.83 4.51
C ASN A 64 -9.55 1.46 4.83
N ARG A 65 -8.45 0.81 4.44
CA ARG A 65 -7.08 1.28 4.66
C ARG A 65 -6.52 2.07 3.47
N CYS A 66 -7.17 2.00 2.28
CA CYS A 66 -6.77 2.72 1.08
C CYS A 66 -7.03 4.23 1.22
N TYR A 67 -6.37 5.02 0.37
CA TYR A 67 -6.45 6.49 0.40
C TYR A 67 -7.32 7.06 -0.71
N GLY A 68 -7.74 6.24 -1.68
CA GLY A 68 -8.58 6.68 -2.79
C GLY A 68 -9.07 5.54 -3.65
N MET A 69 -10.02 5.85 -4.53
CA MET A 69 -10.61 4.92 -5.49
C MET A 69 -10.02 5.08 -6.91
N ASN A 70 -9.06 5.97 -7.08
CA ASN A 70 -8.33 6.19 -8.32
C ASN A 70 -6.84 6.44 -8.02
N LYS A 71 -6.01 6.27 -9.04
CA LYS A 71 -4.55 6.39 -8.88
C LYS A 71 -4.07 7.78 -8.50
N SER A 72 -4.74 8.84 -8.96
CA SER A 72 -4.34 10.23 -8.67
C SER A 72 -4.49 10.57 -7.20
N ASP A 73 -5.61 10.18 -6.60
CA ASP A 73 -5.86 10.43 -5.18
C ASP A 73 -4.91 9.61 -4.30
N VAL A 74 -4.70 8.32 -4.66
CA VAL A 74 -3.78 7.45 -3.92
C VAL A 74 -2.35 7.99 -4.00
N ILE A 75 -1.90 8.45 -5.17
CA ILE A 75 -0.56 9.06 -5.30
C ILE A 75 -0.48 10.35 -4.47
N ALA A 76 -1.47 11.24 -4.59
CA ALA A 76 -1.45 12.53 -3.91
C ALA A 76 -1.45 12.39 -2.38
N LEU A 77 -2.38 11.59 -1.83
CA LEU A 77 -2.49 11.40 -0.39
C LEU A 77 -1.40 10.46 0.16
N GLY A 78 -1.00 9.47 -0.64
CA GLY A 78 0.12 8.60 -0.31
C GLY A 78 1.43 9.36 -0.16
N ARG A 79 1.71 10.34 -1.05
CA ARG A 79 2.89 11.20 -0.95
C ARG A 79 2.85 12.05 0.31
N VAL A 80 1.71 12.66 0.62
CA VAL A 80 1.53 13.43 1.87
C VAL A 80 1.81 12.56 3.11
N ALA A 81 1.27 11.34 3.12
CA ALA A 81 1.48 10.42 4.24
C ALA A 81 2.97 9.97 4.36
N TYR A 82 3.58 9.63 3.23
CA TYR A 82 5.00 9.24 3.15
C TYR A 82 5.90 10.37 3.67
N ASP A 83 5.72 11.58 3.15
CA ASP A 83 6.54 12.73 3.52
C ASP A 83 6.32 13.15 4.98
N ALA A 84 5.10 13.05 5.48
CA ALA A 84 4.78 13.35 6.89
C ALA A 84 5.46 12.37 7.85
N LEU A 85 5.46 11.05 7.55
CA LEU A 85 6.18 10.06 8.33
C LEU A 85 7.69 10.33 8.30
N LYS A 86 8.25 10.46 7.08
CA LYS A 86 9.70 10.62 6.87
C LYS A 86 10.24 11.91 7.51
N SER A 87 9.54 13.04 7.33
CA SER A 87 9.97 14.33 7.91
C SER A 87 9.90 14.37 9.43
N ASN A 88 9.16 13.46 10.04
CA ASN A 88 9.08 13.31 11.49
C ASN A 88 9.96 12.14 12.02
N GLY A 89 10.89 11.59 11.22
CA GLY A 89 11.88 10.61 11.68
C GLY A 89 11.44 9.14 11.65
N ILE A 90 10.28 8.83 11.07
CA ILE A 90 9.84 7.44 10.84
C ILE A 90 10.24 6.99 9.43
N PHE A 91 10.74 5.77 9.28
CA PHE A 91 10.95 5.12 7.99
C PHE A 91 9.63 4.56 7.45
N PRO A 92 9.06 5.16 6.37
CA PRO A 92 7.81 4.66 5.79
C PRO A 92 8.07 3.41 4.96
N ILE A 93 7.21 2.40 5.09
CA ILE A 93 7.22 1.20 4.25
C ILE A 93 5.98 1.24 3.36
N ILE A 94 6.15 1.57 2.08
CA ILE A 94 5.03 1.61 1.12
C ILE A 94 4.51 0.21 0.85
N LYS A 95 3.19 0.05 0.70
CA LYS A 95 2.57 -1.28 0.50
C LYS A 95 1.24 -1.24 -0.24
N HIS A 96 0.81 -2.34 -0.81
CA HIS A 96 1.43 -3.66 -0.98
C HIS A 96 1.89 -3.82 -2.44
N MET A 97 3.18 -3.69 -2.69
CA MET A 97 3.75 -3.68 -4.04
C MET A 97 3.61 -5.05 -4.73
N PRO A 98 3.24 -5.12 -6.00
CA PRO A 98 2.99 -4.01 -6.94
C PRO A 98 1.55 -3.51 -6.98
N GLY A 99 0.66 -3.92 -6.06
CA GLY A 99 -0.74 -3.48 -5.92
C GLY A 99 -1.66 -4.62 -5.52
N HIS A 100 -2.41 -4.43 -4.44
CA HIS A 100 -3.33 -5.42 -3.87
C HIS A 100 -4.81 -5.06 -4.12
N GLY A 101 -5.09 -3.89 -4.71
CA GLY A 101 -6.43 -3.30 -4.76
C GLY A 101 -7.48 -4.10 -5.56
N PHE A 102 -7.07 -4.96 -6.50
CA PHE A 102 -7.97 -5.87 -7.23
C PHE A 102 -8.36 -7.12 -6.44
N ALA A 103 -7.69 -7.43 -5.33
CA ALA A 103 -7.97 -8.63 -4.57
C ALA A 103 -9.33 -8.55 -3.88
N SER A 104 -10.19 -9.53 -4.18
CA SER A 104 -11.52 -9.69 -3.59
C SER A 104 -11.53 -10.56 -2.34
N HIS A 105 -10.41 -11.23 -2.04
CA HIS A 105 -10.22 -12.13 -0.89
C HIS A 105 -9.13 -11.61 0.04
N ASP A 106 -9.15 -12.09 1.27
CA ASP A 106 -8.17 -11.72 2.29
C ASP A 106 -6.97 -12.66 2.23
N SER A 107 -5.79 -12.11 1.98
CA SER A 107 -4.53 -12.86 1.91
C SER A 107 -4.13 -13.53 3.23
N HIS A 108 -4.75 -13.18 4.35
CA HIS A 108 -4.55 -13.89 5.61
C HIS A 108 -5.15 -15.31 5.60
N PHE A 109 -6.13 -15.58 4.74
CA PHE A 109 -6.85 -16.86 4.71
C PHE A 109 -6.60 -17.67 3.43
N GLU A 110 -6.35 -17.02 2.32
CA GLU A 110 -6.11 -17.67 1.02
C GLU A 110 -5.29 -16.79 0.09
N LEU A 111 -4.70 -17.35 -0.95
CA LEU A 111 -3.97 -16.58 -1.96
C LEU A 111 -4.97 -15.85 -2.89
N PRO A 112 -5.07 -14.51 -2.82
CA PRO A 112 -5.96 -13.78 -3.71
C PRO A 112 -5.46 -13.82 -5.15
N VAL A 113 -6.39 -14.01 -6.11
CA VAL A 113 -6.10 -14.05 -7.53
C VAL A 113 -6.61 -12.79 -8.22
N VAL A 114 -5.73 -12.08 -8.91
CA VAL A 114 -6.02 -10.90 -9.72
C VAL A 114 -6.05 -11.30 -11.20
N LYS A 115 -7.23 -11.14 -11.84
CA LYS A 115 -7.47 -11.47 -13.25
C LYS A 115 -7.35 -10.27 -14.21
N ALA A 116 -7.00 -9.10 -13.70
CA ALA A 116 -6.80 -7.90 -14.52
C ALA A 116 -5.65 -8.12 -15.52
N SER A 117 -5.79 -7.55 -16.72
CA SER A 117 -4.75 -7.65 -17.74
C SER A 117 -3.46 -6.94 -17.31
N LYS A 118 -2.30 -7.40 -17.81
CA LYS A 118 -1.01 -6.74 -17.57
C LYS A 118 -1.04 -5.26 -17.97
N LYS A 119 -1.72 -4.92 -19.08
CA LYS A 119 -1.89 -3.53 -19.56
C LYS A 119 -2.63 -2.68 -18.53
N GLU A 120 -3.70 -3.20 -17.97
CA GLU A 120 -4.50 -2.50 -16.95
C GLU A 120 -3.72 -2.30 -15.66
N LEU A 121 -3.01 -3.33 -15.19
CA LEU A 121 -2.16 -3.26 -14.00
C LEU A 121 -1.05 -2.21 -14.16
N LEU A 122 -0.35 -2.21 -15.30
CA LEU A 122 0.70 -1.22 -15.61
C LEU A 122 0.16 0.21 -15.67
N ALA A 123 -1.07 0.40 -16.16
CA ALA A 123 -1.70 1.71 -16.30
C ALA A 123 -2.25 2.27 -14.99
N ASN A 124 -2.58 1.43 -14.03
CA ASN A 124 -3.25 1.81 -12.77
C ASN A 124 -2.40 1.45 -11.55
N ASP A 125 -2.50 0.22 -11.04
CA ASP A 125 -1.91 -0.18 -9.75
C ASP A 125 -0.37 -0.04 -9.75
N PHE A 126 0.29 -0.57 -10.77
CA PHE A 126 1.76 -0.48 -10.87
C PHE A 126 2.23 0.96 -11.12
N ALA A 127 1.40 1.80 -11.77
CA ALA A 127 1.70 3.22 -11.95
C ALA A 127 1.71 4.01 -10.64
N VAL A 128 0.90 3.61 -9.65
CA VAL A 128 0.96 4.20 -8.30
C VAL A 128 2.34 3.95 -7.69
N PHE A 129 2.79 2.70 -7.68
CA PHE A 129 4.10 2.36 -7.11
C PHE A 129 5.27 2.95 -7.91
N ARG A 130 5.12 3.12 -9.23
CA ARG A 130 6.11 3.84 -10.04
C ARG A 130 6.27 5.30 -9.60
N ALA A 131 5.20 5.96 -9.16
CA ALA A 131 5.28 7.31 -8.62
C ALA A 131 6.02 7.39 -7.28
N PHE A 132 6.33 6.24 -6.67
CA PHE A 132 7.10 6.09 -5.43
C PHE A 132 8.37 5.25 -5.64
N CYS A 133 8.92 5.23 -6.85
CA CYS A 133 10.16 4.50 -7.13
C CYS A 133 11.37 5.00 -6.33
N ASP A 134 11.27 6.22 -5.80
CA ASP A 134 12.22 6.89 -4.90
C ASP A 134 12.07 6.49 -3.41
N ALA A 135 11.06 5.70 -3.05
CA ALA A 135 10.89 5.23 -1.69
C ALA A 135 12.01 4.27 -1.28
N GLU A 136 12.42 4.35 0.00
CA GLU A 136 13.53 3.55 0.52
C GLU A 136 13.15 2.11 0.79
N ILE A 137 11.91 1.87 1.25
CA ILE A 137 11.43 0.54 1.65
C ILE A 137 10.02 0.31 1.11
N ALA A 138 9.81 -0.88 0.55
CA ALA A 138 8.49 -1.36 0.12
C ALA A 138 8.21 -2.76 0.65
N MET A 139 6.94 -3.07 0.84
CA MET A 139 6.46 -4.39 1.20
C MET A 139 5.73 -5.02 0.02
N SER A 140 6.13 -6.24 -0.37
CA SER A 140 5.50 -6.98 -1.46
C SER A 140 4.21 -7.66 -1.03
N ALA A 141 3.23 -7.71 -1.94
CA ALA A 141 1.94 -8.35 -1.73
C ALA A 141 2.01 -9.88 -1.88
N HIS A 142 1.23 -10.61 -1.08
CA HIS A 142 0.93 -12.03 -1.34
C HIS A 142 -0.33 -12.12 -2.21
N VAL A 143 -0.17 -11.83 -3.50
CA VAL A 143 -1.25 -11.82 -4.51
C VAL A 143 -0.75 -12.49 -5.77
N LEU A 144 -1.56 -13.33 -6.39
CA LEU A 144 -1.28 -13.96 -7.67
C LEU A 144 -1.85 -13.09 -8.80
N PHE A 145 -0.99 -12.70 -9.74
CA PHE A 145 -1.39 -11.97 -10.94
C PHE A 145 -1.43 -12.94 -12.13
N GLU A 146 -2.61 -13.49 -12.41
CA GLU A 146 -2.82 -14.56 -13.40
C GLU A 146 -2.25 -14.21 -14.79
N ALA A 147 -2.42 -12.94 -15.23
CA ALA A 147 -1.93 -12.46 -16.52
C ALA A 147 -0.39 -12.30 -16.61
N ILE A 148 0.35 -12.48 -15.50
CA ILE A 148 1.81 -12.31 -15.43
C ILE A 148 2.49 -13.61 -15.00
N ASP A 149 2.07 -14.13 -13.86
CA ASP A 149 2.54 -15.40 -13.33
C ASP A 149 1.38 -16.15 -12.66
N PRO A 150 0.80 -17.16 -13.33
CA PRO A 150 -0.34 -17.90 -12.80
C PRO A 150 0.02 -18.94 -11.73
N TYR A 151 1.30 -19.05 -11.35
CA TYR A 151 1.79 -20.11 -10.46
C TYR A 151 2.34 -19.59 -9.13
N SER A 152 2.76 -18.32 -9.07
CA SER A 152 3.47 -17.80 -7.91
C SER A 152 2.88 -16.47 -7.44
N ALA A 153 2.77 -16.30 -6.11
CA ALA A 153 2.43 -15.01 -5.51
C ALA A 153 3.47 -13.94 -5.90
N ALA A 154 3.09 -12.68 -5.93
CA ALA A 154 4.00 -11.60 -6.32
C ALA A 154 5.27 -11.56 -5.47
N SER A 155 5.18 -11.88 -4.18
CA SER A 155 6.32 -11.95 -3.26
C SER A 155 7.33 -13.06 -3.58
N THR A 156 6.93 -14.10 -4.32
CA THR A 156 7.78 -15.25 -4.68
C THR A 156 8.00 -15.40 -6.19
N SER A 157 7.36 -14.56 -7.00
CA SER A 157 7.45 -14.60 -8.46
C SER A 157 8.63 -13.81 -8.99
N LYS A 158 9.58 -14.49 -9.67
CA LYS A 158 10.67 -13.81 -10.37
C LYS A 158 10.15 -12.81 -11.40
N LYS A 159 9.07 -13.14 -12.14
CA LYS A 159 8.48 -12.25 -13.16
C LYS A 159 7.96 -10.95 -12.53
N LEU A 160 7.33 -11.02 -11.37
CA LEU A 160 6.85 -9.85 -10.64
C LEU A 160 8.03 -9.05 -10.07
N MET A 161 9.08 -9.71 -9.57
CA MET A 161 10.31 -9.03 -9.14
C MET A 161 10.97 -8.28 -10.30
N ASP A 162 11.04 -8.87 -11.48
CA ASP A 162 11.57 -8.22 -12.68
C ASP A 162 10.74 -6.97 -13.07
N ILE A 163 9.40 -7.03 -12.96
CA ILE A 163 8.51 -5.88 -13.17
C ILE A 163 8.74 -4.80 -12.11
N ILE A 164 8.86 -5.17 -10.85
CA ILE A 164 9.13 -4.23 -9.75
C ILE A 164 10.44 -3.48 -10.00
N ARG A 165 11.49 -4.19 -10.38
CA ARG A 165 12.81 -3.58 -10.63
C ARG A 165 12.90 -2.83 -11.95
N ASN A 166 12.32 -3.38 -13.03
CA ASN A 166 12.54 -2.85 -14.38
C ASN A 166 11.41 -1.94 -14.89
N ASP A 167 10.13 -2.23 -14.56
CA ASP A 167 8.98 -1.45 -15.04
C ASP A 167 8.55 -0.39 -14.02
N ILE A 168 8.48 -0.74 -12.74
CA ILE A 168 8.17 0.20 -11.65
C ILE A 168 9.41 1.03 -11.30
N LYS A 169 10.62 0.53 -11.57
CA LYS A 169 11.91 1.18 -11.28
C LYS A 169 12.21 1.34 -9.79
N PHE A 170 11.60 0.50 -8.96
CA PHE A 170 11.89 0.52 -7.53
C PHE A 170 13.25 -0.11 -7.24
N SER A 171 14.18 0.64 -6.65
CA SER A 171 15.54 0.20 -6.31
C SER A 171 15.78 0.01 -4.81
N GLY A 172 14.82 0.43 -3.96
CA GLY A 172 14.92 0.34 -2.50
C GLY A 172 14.85 -1.09 -1.95
N LEU A 173 14.87 -1.19 -0.64
CA LEU A 173 14.69 -2.46 0.08
C LEU A 173 13.27 -2.98 -0.12
N LEU A 174 13.15 -4.19 -0.64
CA LEU A 174 11.87 -4.89 -0.77
C LEU A 174 11.79 -5.98 0.27
N ILE A 175 10.84 -5.87 1.19
CA ILE A 175 10.51 -6.91 2.18
C ILE A 175 9.24 -7.64 1.75
N SER A 176 9.01 -8.84 2.26
CA SER A 176 7.72 -9.53 2.09
C SER A 176 6.70 -9.03 3.12
N ASP A 177 5.41 -9.23 2.83
CA ASP A 177 4.39 -9.28 3.88
C ASP A 177 4.64 -10.52 4.75
N ASP A 178 3.87 -10.71 5.80
CA ASP A 178 4.04 -11.80 6.76
C ASP A 178 4.03 -13.18 6.07
N ILE A 179 5.16 -13.86 6.13
CA ILE A 179 5.35 -15.18 5.49
C ILE A 179 4.53 -16.31 6.16
N SER A 180 3.94 -16.05 7.31
CA SER A 180 3.04 -17.00 7.98
C SER A 180 1.59 -16.92 7.48
N MET A 181 1.28 -15.98 6.56
CA MET A 181 -0.04 -15.86 5.97
C MET A 181 -0.40 -17.06 5.10
N ALA A 182 -1.65 -17.51 5.16
CA ALA A 182 -2.14 -18.67 4.40
C ALA A 182 -2.13 -18.47 2.86
N ALA A 183 -1.82 -17.27 2.38
CA ALA A 183 -1.58 -16.98 0.96
C ALA A 183 -0.30 -17.62 0.41
N LEU A 184 0.61 -18.04 1.26
CA LEU A 184 1.82 -18.78 0.89
C LEU A 184 1.71 -20.25 1.33
N PRO A 185 2.25 -21.21 0.54
CA PRO A 185 2.25 -22.63 0.90
C PRO A 185 3.14 -22.96 2.07
#